data_5e6ba7ff032b2f3afb43b2cc506d4db8
#
_entry.id   5e6ba7ff032b2f3afb43b2cc506d4db8
#
_cell.length_a   1.000
_cell.length_b   1.000
_cell.length_c   1.000
_cell.angle_alpha   90.00
_cell.angle_beta   90.00
_cell.angle_gamma   90.00
#
_symmetry.space_group_name_H-M   'P 1'
#
loop_
_entity.id
_entity.type
_entity.pdbx_description
1 polymer ?
#
loop_
_entity_poly.entity_id
_entity_poly.type
_entity_poly.pdbx_seq_one_letter_code
_entity_poly.pdbx_strand_id
1 'polypeptide(L)'
;MEDQRQRPNNTDEIDLAQFFRWIGKGFSNLGGSIISGIATLRNLFYQNRVYFLGIIILGLILGGIYSEVLKKDYYKSSMVLSCDYLNTQILKNTIDKFNLLAAEKGSEGLQEALNLDSATANNIQKFEYKPFVSEDEVVEMEVLREQLNNVTGEKKDLVDKVISRLEIENKNAYEISVYVYDPNIVKPLEKALVDYFSNNNYIRRRVEINQINLKGRKNKLQRELRKLDSLKVVLFQNYESFAQKSRGSNNVVVGGEEGLTNPLEVFTKDLELHQELQLIEKKIYLTPDFEVVDGFTSFKEPDSASLADVLAVSLLLSIFIGYLILGAYRFDRMLAEFPTKH
;
A
#
# COMPACT_ATOMS: atom_id res chain seq x y z
N MET A 1 -42.42 -2.18 76.10
CA MET A 1 -41.10 -1.67 75.91
C MET A 1 -40.38 -2.61 74.97
N GLU A 2 -40.49 -2.35 73.68
CA GLU A 2 -39.75 -3.09 72.59
C GLU A 2 -39.10 -2.09 71.70
N ASP A 3 -37.80 -2.12 71.77
CA ASP A 3 -36.88 -1.23 71.06
C ASP A 3 -36.66 -1.78 69.62
N GLN A 4 -37.34 -1.21 68.65
CA GLN A 4 -37.11 -1.56 67.20
C GLN A 4 -35.95 -0.75 66.66
N ARG A 5 -34.77 -1.36 66.64
CA ARG A 5 -33.60 -0.86 65.93
C ARG A 5 -33.85 -1.04 64.43
N GLN A 6 -34.09 0.07 63.71
CA GLN A 6 -34.02 0.17 62.25
C GLN A 6 -32.58 -0.03 61.83
N ARG A 7 -32.34 -1.09 61.04
CA ARG A 7 -31.07 -1.25 60.26
C ARG A 7 -31.12 -0.37 59.04
N PRO A 8 -30.08 0.37 58.72
CA PRO A 8 -30.01 1.05 57.44
C PRO A 8 -29.74 0.00 56.33
N ASN A 9 -30.67 -0.12 55.39
CA ASN A 9 -30.48 -0.87 54.15
C ASN A 9 -29.52 -0.06 53.27
N ASN A 10 -28.24 -0.38 53.27
CA ASN A 10 -27.30 -0.02 52.22
C ASN A 10 -27.46 -1.03 51.10
N THR A 11 -28.37 -0.78 50.20
CA THR A 11 -28.36 -1.36 48.86
C THR A 11 -27.67 -0.35 47.96
N ASP A 12 -26.39 -0.62 47.65
CA ASP A 12 -25.63 0.01 46.57
C ASP A 12 -26.20 -0.46 45.21
N GLU A 13 -27.51 -0.33 45.02
CA GLU A 13 -28.11 -0.44 43.71
C GLU A 13 -27.90 0.90 42.98
N ILE A 14 -26.94 0.92 42.07
CA ILE A 14 -26.77 2.04 41.15
C ILE A 14 -28.08 2.13 40.36
N ASP A 15 -28.90 3.13 40.70
CA ASP A 15 -30.13 3.40 39.97
C ASP A 15 -29.82 3.78 38.54
N LEU A 16 -29.87 2.79 37.66
CA LEU A 16 -29.66 2.95 36.21
C LEU A 16 -30.51 4.09 35.62
N ALA A 17 -31.71 4.33 36.18
CA ALA A 17 -32.55 5.44 35.77
C ALA A 17 -31.98 6.81 36.16
N GLN A 18 -31.32 6.91 37.32
CA GLN A 18 -30.57 8.12 37.72
C GLN A 18 -29.33 8.33 36.86
N PHE A 19 -28.62 7.27 36.53
CA PHE A 19 -27.46 7.32 35.64
C PHE A 19 -27.85 7.78 34.24
N PHE A 20 -28.90 7.24 33.64
CA PHE A 20 -29.40 7.69 32.32
C PHE A 20 -29.97 9.11 32.37
N ARG A 21 -30.61 9.54 33.45
CA ARG A 21 -31.04 10.95 33.60
C ARG A 21 -29.85 11.88 33.76
N TRP A 22 -28.79 11.48 34.44
CA TRP A 22 -27.55 12.28 34.56
C TRP A 22 -26.83 12.43 33.23
N ILE A 23 -26.71 11.33 32.46
CA ILE A 23 -26.19 11.34 31.09
C ILE A 23 -27.08 12.23 30.19
N GLY A 24 -28.38 12.03 30.24
CA GLY A 24 -29.32 12.83 29.42
C GLY A 24 -29.25 14.33 29.74
N LYS A 25 -29.15 14.71 31.04
CA LYS A 25 -28.91 16.10 31.45
C LYS A 25 -27.54 16.60 31.03
N GLY A 26 -26.50 15.78 31.05
CA GLY A 26 -25.18 16.11 30.56
C GLY A 26 -25.20 16.44 29.07
N PHE A 27 -25.83 15.60 28.26
CA PHE A 27 -25.99 15.83 26.83
C PHE A 27 -26.88 17.03 26.48
N SER A 28 -27.98 17.26 27.22
CA SER A 28 -28.84 18.44 26.99
C SER A 28 -28.13 19.74 27.38
N ASN A 29 -27.34 19.73 28.45
CA ASN A 29 -26.54 20.88 28.86
C ASN A 29 -25.40 21.16 27.86
N LEU A 30 -24.73 20.12 27.33
CA LEU A 30 -23.73 20.26 26.27
C LEU A 30 -24.39 20.80 24.98
N GLY A 31 -25.54 20.28 24.59
CA GLY A 31 -26.29 20.79 23.44
C GLY A 31 -26.67 22.27 23.60
N GLY A 32 -27.19 22.64 24.78
CA GLY A 32 -27.51 24.02 25.10
C GLY A 32 -26.28 24.94 25.09
N SER A 33 -25.15 24.47 25.62
CA SER A 33 -23.88 25.21 25.63
C SER A 33 -23.30 25.39 24.23
N ILE A 34 -23.40 24.37 23.37
CA ILE A 34 -22.95 24.46 21.99
C ILE A 34 -23.82 25.46 21.20
N ILE A 35 -25.14 25.37 21.32
CA ILE A 35 -26.06 26.30 20.65
C ILE A 35 -25.84 27.74 21.14
N SER A 36 -25.67 27.95 22.43
CA SER A 36 -25.38 29.27 22.99
C SER A 36 -24.02 29.80 22.53
N GLY A 37 -23.02 28.91 22.42
CA GLY A 37 -21.70 29.24 21.84
C GLY A 37 -21.80 29.68 20.38
N ILE A 38 -22.54 28.92 19.55
CA ILE A 38 -22.79 29.27 18.15
C ILE A 38 -23.54 30.60 18.03
N ALA A 39 -24.57 30.82 18.86
CA ALA A 39 -25.31 32.07 18.88
C ALA A 39 -24.41 33.26 19.26
N THR A 40 -23.51 33.06 20.22
CA THR A 40 -22.52 34.08 20.63
C THR A 40 -21.55 34.41 19.48
N LEU A 41 -20.99 33.40 18.82
CA LEU A 41 -20.12 33.57 17.65
C LEU A 41 -20.85 34.32 16.52
N ARG A 42 -22.09 33.91 16.22
CA ARG A 42 -22.90 34.61 15.23
C ARG A 42 -23.13 36.09 15.57
N ASN A 43 -23.52 36.41 16.82
CA ASN A 43 -23.75 37.76 17.24
C ASN A 43 -22.44 38.59 17.20
N LEU A 44 -21.32 37.98 17.54
CA LEU A 44 -20.00 38.61 17.48
C LEU A 44 -19.60 38.97 16.05
N PHE A 45 -19.90 38.06 15.10
CA PHE A 45 -19.71 38.33 13.69
C PHE A 45 -20.55 39.50 13.19
N TYR A 46 -21.86 39.52 13.47
CA TYR A 46 -22.77 40.58 13.00
C TYR A 46 -22.45 41.94 13.63
N GLN A 47 -22.08 41.97 14.91
CA GLN A 47 -21.67 43.21 15.59
C GLN A 47 -20.40 43.82 15.01
N ASN A 48 -19.46 42.96 14.55
CA ASN A 48 -18.17 43.38 14.02
C ASN A 48 -17.98 43.09 12.53
N ARG A 49 -19.09 43.11 11.75
CA ARG A 49 -19.10 42.72 10.34
C ARG A 49 -18.07 43.43 9.47
N VAL A 50 -17.84 44.71 9.70
CA VAL A 50 -16.85 45.53 8.94
C VAL A 50 -15.43 45.05 9.22
N TYR A 51 -15.14 44.71 10.48
CA TYR A 51 -13.85 44.17 10.90
C TYR A 51 -13.61 42.78 10.24
N PHE A 52 -14.59 41.87 10.27
CA PHE A 52 -14.47 40.58 9.61
C PHE A 52 -14.32 40.72 8.10
N LEU A 53 -15.04 41.62 7.48
CA LEU A 53 -14.90 41.91 6.06
C LEU A 53 -13.48 42.36 5.70
N GLY A 54 -12.90 43.25 6.51
CA GLY A 54 -11.50 43.68 6.33
C GLY A 54 -10.49 42.54 6.44
N ILE A 55 -10.65 41.65 7.45
CA ILE A 55 -9.77 40.50 7.64
C ILE A 55 -9.93 39.46 6.50
N ILE A 56 -11.17 39.23 6.04
CA ILE A 56 -11.45 38.30 4.92
C ILE A 56 -10.79 38.80 3.63
N ILE A 57 -10.95 40.12 3.32
CA ILE A 57 -10.32 40.70 2.13
C ILE A 57 -8.79 40.59 2.23
N LEU A 58 -8.22 40.91 3.38
CA LEU A 58 -6.78 40.79 3.61
C LEU A 58 -6.31 39.33 3.42
N GLY A 59 -7.04 38.36 3.98
CA GLY A 59 -6.71 36.95 3.85
C GLY A 59 -6.82 36.44 2.42
N LEU A 60 -7.81 36.89 1.66
CA LEU A 60 -7.93 36.53 0.24
C LEU A 60 -6.80 37.14 -0.61
N ILE A 61 -6.39 38.37 -0.33
CA ILE A 61 -5.22 39.01 -0.98
C ILE A 61 -3.95 38.21 -0.67
N LEU A 62 -3.70 37.88 0.60
CA LEU A 62 -2.54 37.12 1.03
C LEU A 62 -2.57 35.69 0.43
N GLY A 63 -3.74 35.04 0.39
CA GLY A 63 -3.94 33.74 -0.25
C GLY A 63 -3.67 33.75 -1.74
N GLY A 64 -4.11 34.81 -2.44
CA GLY A 64 -3.82 35.02 -3.86
C GLY A 64 -2.33 35.21 -4.14
N ILE A 65 -1.66 36.07 -3.36
CA ILE A 65 -0.19 36.27 -3.47
C ILE A 65 0.56 34.96 -3.18
N TYR A 66 0.15 34.21 -2.18
CA TYR A 66 0.74 32.91 -1.86
C TYR A 66 0.60 31.95 -3.03
N SER A 67 -0.59 31.87 -3.62
CA SER A 67 -0.87 30.94 -4.73
C SER A 67 -0.07 31.26 -6.00
N GLU A 68 0.12 32.55 -6.33
CA GLU A 68 0.77 32.93 -7.58
C GLU A 68 2.30 33.12 -7.46
N VAL A 69 2.78 33.55 -6.29
CA VAL A 69 4.19 33.94 -6.14
C VAL A 69 5.01 32.93 -5.36
N LEU A 70 4.45 32.36 -4.28
CA LEU A 70 5.20 31.48 -3.38
C LEU A 70 4.99 30.01 -3.67
N LYS A 71 3.80 29.61 -4.11
CA LYS A 71 3.47 28.21 -4.39
C LYS A 71 4.11 27.80 -5.69
N LYS A 72 4.86 26.71 -5.66
CA LYS A 72 5.33 26.02 -6.87
C LYS A 72 4.35 24.93 -7.21
N ASP A 73 3.89 24.91 -8.46
CA ASP A 73 3.08 23.81 -8.94
C ASP A 73 3.92 22.55 -9.09
N TYR A 74 3.34 21.43 -8.71
CA TYR A 74 3.95 20.12 -8.88
C TYR A 74 3.00 19.17 -9.62
N TYR A 75 3.61 18.24 -10.33
CA TYR A 75 2.93 17.22 -11.13
C TYR A 75 3.22 15.86 -10.52
N LYS A 76 2.20 15.05 -10.41
CA LYS A 76 2.32 13.67 -9.93
C LYS A 76 2.31 12.74 -11.12
N SER A 77 3.25 11.80 -11.17
CA SER A 77 3.25 10.71 -12.12
C SER A 77 3.55 9.40 -11.40
N SER A 78 2.98 8.31 -11.89
CA SER A 78 3.17 6.98 -11.31
C SER A 78 3.67 6.03 -12.38
N MET A 79 4.50 5.07 -11.96
CA MET A 79 4.92 3.92 -12.75
C MET A 79 4.70 2.63 -11.96
N VAL A 80 4.41 1.54 -12.65
CA VAL A 80 4.30 0.21 -12.04
C VAL A 80 5.50 -0.62 -12.47
N LEU A 81 6.24 -1.08 -11.46
CA LEU A 81 7.45 -1.85 -11.60
C LEU A 81 7.26 -3.23 -11.00
N SER A 82 7.55 -4.27 -11.77
CA SER A 82 7.49 -5.67 -11.32
C SER A 82 8.89 -6.27 -11.24
N CYS A 83 9.20 -6.93 -10.11
CA CYS A 83 10.44 -7.65 -9.91
C CYS A 83 10.32 -8.64 -8.74
N ASP A 84 10.58 -9.92 -9.00
CA ASP A 84 10.47 -11.00 -8.00
C ASP A 84 11.43 -10.85 -6.81
N TYR A 85 12.48 -10.05 -6.95
CA TYR A 85 13.53 -9.87 -5.93
C TYR A 85 13.52 -8.50 -5.25
N LEU A 86 12.61 -7.63 -5.67
CA LEU A 86 12.40 -6.33 -5.05
C LEU A 86 11.34 -6.48 -3.94
N ASN A 87 11.79 -6.54 -2.70
CA ASN A 87 10.85 -6.59 -1.58
C ASN A 87 10.51 -5.18 -1.07
N THR A 88 9.40 -5.08 -0.36
CA THR A 88 8.89 -3.83 0.22
C THR A 88 9.94 -3.10 1.08
N GLN A 89 10.77 -3.84 1.85
CA GLN A 89 11.76 -3.22 2.72
C GLN A 89 12.90 -2.58 1.94
N ILE A 90 13.38 -3.23 0.87
CA ILE A 90 14.43 -2.67 -0.01
C ILE A 90 13.88 -1.43 -0.70
N LEU A 91 12.67 -1.51 -1.25
CA LEU A 91 12.03 -0.39 -1.92
C LEU A 91 11.83 0.78 -0.96
N LYS A 92 11.28 0.53 0.23
CA LYS A 92 11.09 1.54 1.27
C LYS A 92 12.38 2.27 1.58
N ASN A 93 13.43 1.53 1.94
CA ASN A 93 14.71 2.13 2.30
C ASN A 93 15.31 2.95 1.14
N THR A 94 15.10 2.50 -0.09
CA THR A 94 15.58 3.21 -1.29
C THR A 94 14.80 4.50 -1.52
N ILE A 95 13.48 4.45 -1.43
CA ILE A 95 12.62 5.64 -1.60
C ILE A 95 12.86 6.64 -0.47
N ASP A 96 12.99 6.18 0.78
CA ASP A 96 13.33 7.05 1.92
C ASP A 96 14.70 7.74 1.69
N LYS A 97 15.69 6.99 1.18
CA LYS A 97 16.99 7.55 0.80
C LYS A 97 16.86 8.60 -0.31
N PHE A 98 16.10 8.32 -1.36
CA PHE A 98 15.88 9.29 -2.44
C PHE A 98 15.20 10.56 -1.96
N ASN A 99 14.23 10.44 -1.04
CA ASN A 99 13.56 11.60 -0.45
C ASN A 99 14.52 12.45 0.38
N LEU A 100 15.41 11.83 1.15
CA LEU A 100 16.46 12.56 1.89
C LEU A 100 17.39 13.30 0.93
N LEU A 101 17.86 12.63 -0.15
CA LEU A 101 18.74 13.23 -1.15
C LEU A 101 18.05 14.34 -1.96
N ALA A 102 16.76 14.20 -2.25
CA ALA A 102 15.98 15.25 -2.94
C ALA A 102 15.78 16.49 -2.07
N ALA A 103 15.74 16.33 -0.73
CA ALA A 103 15.61 17.43 0.21
C ALA A 103 16.92 18.21 0.43
N GLU A 104 18.06 17.68 0.03
CA GLU A 104 19.36 18.34 0.13
C GLU A 104 19.47 19.49 -0.88
N LYS A 105 20.16 20.57 -0.48
CA LYS A 105 20.39 21.70 -1.37
C LYS A 105 21.24 21.29 -2.58
N GLY A 106 20.72 21.52 -3.80
CA GLY A 106 21.41 21.20 -5.04
C GLY A 106 21.25 19.76 -5.49
N SER A 107 20.60 18.90 -4.69
CA SER A 107 20.31 17.49 -5.01
C SER A 107 21.50 16.70 -5.60
N GLU A 108 22.75 17.05 -5.23
CA GLU A 108 23.98 16.42 -5.75
C GLU A 108 23.99 14.92 -5.47
N GLY A 109 23.61 14.51 -4.26
CA GLY A 109 23.50 13.10 -3.89
C GLY A 109 22.49 12.33 -4.74
N LEU A 110 21.37 12.98 -5.14
CA LEU A 110 20.37 12.37 -6.01
C LEU A 110 20.85 12.26 -7.45
N GLN A 111 21.59 13.30 -7.94
CA GLN A 111 22.23 13.28 -9.26
C GLN A 111 23.20 12.09 -9.37
N GLU A 112 24.06 11.90 -8.39
CA GLU A 112 25.01 10.78 -8.37
C GLU A 112 24.29 9.42 -8.23
N ALA A 113 23.31 9.31 -7.33
CA ALA A 113 22.61 8.05 -7.06
C ALA A 113 21.81 7.55 -8.26
N LEU A 114 21.15 8.45 -9.00
CA LEU A 114 20.31 8.14 -10.15
C LEU A 114 20.97 8.43 -11.50
N ASN A 115 22.21 8.93 -11.51
CA ASN A 115 22.93 9.36 -12.69
C ASN A 115 22.11 10.35 -13.55
N LEU A 116 21.52 11.35 -12.86
CA LEU A 116 20.69 12.40 -13.47
C LEU A 116 21.49 13.68 -13.64
N ASP A 117 21.06 14.50 -14.60
CA ASP A 117 21.56 15.87 -14.71
C ASP A 117 20.99 16.75 -13.58
N SER A 118 21.69 17.84 -13.28
CA SER A 118 21.33 18.76 -12.20
C SER A 118 19.93 19.37 -12.39
N ALA A 119 19.54 19.65 -13.63
CA ALA A 119 18.22 20.21 -13.92
C ALA A 119 17.10 19.24 -13.59
N THR A 120 17.26 17.97 -13.95
CA THR A 120 16.30 16.90 -13.63
C THR A 120 16.22 16.67 -12.12
N ALA A 121 17.36 16.49 -11.45
CA ALA A 121 17.39 16.18 -10.03
C ALA A 121 16.77 17.30 -9.15
N ASN A 122 17.04 18.58 -9.47
CA ASN A 122 16.49 19.72 -8.73
C ASN A 122 14.98 19.93 -8.92
N ASN A 123 14.40 19.34 -9.96
CA ASN A 123 12.98 19.40 -10.23
C ASN A 123 12.18 18.23 -9.60
N ILE A 124 12.83 17.35 -8.85
CA ILE A 124 12.19 16.28 -8.12
C ILE A 124 11.85 16.77 -6.71
N GLN A 125 10.59 16.70 -6.32
CA GLN A 125 10.12 17.08 -4.99
C GLN A 125 10.20 15.91 -4.02
N LYS A 126 9.56 14.78 -4.37
CA LYS A 126 9.52 13.57 -3.54
C LYS A 126 9.13 12.34 -4.35
N PHE A 127 9.39 11.19 -3.76
CA PHE A 127 8.95 9.88 -4.22
C PHE A 127 7.99 9.26 -3.20
N GLU A 128 7.02 8.52 -3.68
CA GLU A 128 6.15 7.67 -2.86
C GLU A 128 6.10 6.29 -3.51
N TYR A 129 5.77 5.28 -2.72
CA TYR A 129 5.56 3.93 -3.24
C TYR A 129 4.38 3.29 -2.54
N LYS A 130 3.70 2.39 -3.23
CA LYS A 130 2.71 1.48 -2.66
C LYS A 130 2.79 0.12 -3.36
N PRO A 131 2.45 -0.98 -2.67
CA PRO A 131 2.27 -2.26 -3.34
C PRO A 131 1.23 -2.13 -4.44
N PHE A 132 1.52 -2.67 -5.62
CA PHE A 132 0.54 -2.76 -6.70
C PHE A 132 -0.28 -4.02 -6.50
N VAL A 133 -1.60 -3.89 -6.50
CA VAL A 133 -2.56 -4.98 -6.36
C VAL A 133 -3.41 -5.00 -7.62
N SER A 134 -3.38 -6.12 -8.35
CA SER A 134 -4.25 -6.30 -9.51
C SER A 134 -5.72 -6.50 -9.07
N GLU A 135 -6.67 -6.24 -9.96
CA GLU A 135 -8.09 -6.43 -9.65
C GLU A 135 -8.41 -7.89 -9.28
N ASP A 136 -7.80 -8.85 -9.95
CA ASP A 136 -7.98 -10.29 -9.65
C ASP A 136 -7.48 -10.62 -8.23
N GLU A 137 -6.33 -10.08 -7.83
CA GLU A 137 -5.80 -10.25 -6.47
C GLU A 137 -6.70 -9.61 -5.41
N VAL A 138 -7.33 -8.47 -5.70
CA VAL A 138 -8.30 -7.84 -4.78
C VAL A 138 -9.47 -8.78 -4.53
N VAL A 139 -9.99 -9.41 -5.58
CA VAL A 139 -11.11 -10.37 -5.46
C VAL A 139 -10.67 -11.60 -4.65
N GLU A 140 -9.50 -12.18 -4.92
CA GLU A 140 -8.97 -13.31 -4.15
C GLU A 140 -8.79 -12.98 -2.66
N MET A 141 -8.28 -11.79 -2.36
CA MET A 141 -8.09 -11.33 -0.98
C MET A 141 -9.43 -11.09 -0.26
N GLU A 142 -10.44 -10.59 -0.96
CA GLU A 142 -11.79 -10.42 -0.38
C GLU A 142 -12.44 -11.78 -0.08
N VAL A 143 -12.31 -12.75 -0.99
CA VAL A 143 -12.77 -14.13 -0.77
C VAL A 143 -12.03 -14.76 0.43
N LEU A 144 -10.72 -14.58 0.53
CA LEU A 144 -9.93 -15.06 1.66
C LEU A 144 -10.36 -14.39 2.97
N ARG A 145 -10.63 -13.08 2.94
CA ARG A 145 -11.15 -12.33 4.09
C ARG A 145 -12.48 -12.88 4.56
N GLU A 146 -13.40 -13.14 3.64
CA GLU A 146 -14.71 -13.72 3.94
C GLU A 146 -14.59 -15.13 4.57
N GLN A 147 -13.74 -15.98 3.99
CA GLN A 147 -13.47 -17.33 4.51
C GLN A 147 -12.86 -17.28 5.92
N LEU A 148 -11.89 -16.42 6.16
CA LEU A 148 -11.25 -16.26 7.48
C LEU A 148 -12.22 -15.68 8.52
N ASN A 149 -13.07 -14.74 8.15
CA ASN A 149 -14.10 -14.21 9.04
C ASN A 149 -15.12 -15.27 9.46
N ASN A 150 -15.49 -16.15 8.54
CA ASN A 150 -16.41 -17.26 8.82
C ASN A 150 -15.82 -18.31 9.76
N VAL A 151 -14.49 -18.49 9.77
CA VAL A 151 -13.80 -19.48 10.60
C VAL A 151 -13.43 -18.92 11.99
N THR A 152 -13.08 -17.63 12.09
CA THR A 152 -12.48 -17.04 13.29
C THR A 152 -13.43 -16.25 14.19
N GLY A 153 -14.68 -16.02 13.79
CA GLY A 153 -15.76 -15.39 14.59
C GLY A 153 -15.38 -14.05 15.24
N GLU A 154 -14.78 -14.08 16.41
CA GLU A 154 -14.52 -12.86 17.21
C GLU A 154 -13.14 -12.21 16.99
N LYS A 155 -12.27 -12.77 16.15
CA LYS A 155 -10.88 -12.29 16.00
C LYS A 155 -10.62 -11.49 14.72
N LYS A 156 -11.51 -10.55 14.43
CA LYS A 156 -11.43 -9.69 13.24
C LYS A 156 -10.08 -8.98 13.11
N ASP A 157 -9.52 -8.46 14.19
CA ASP A 157 -8.20 -7.81 14.22
C ASP A 157 -7.03 -8.72 13.77
N LEU A 158 -7.14 -10.04 14.03
CA LEU A 158 -6.13 -10.99 13.57
C LEU A 158 -6.27 -11.27 12.08
N VAL A 159 -7.48 -11.38 11.59
CA VAL A 159 -7.78 -11.56 10.16
C VAL A 159 -7.24 -10.38 9.37
N ASP A 160 -7.56 -9.15 9.77
CA ASP A 160 -7.08 -7.93 9.12
C ASP A 160 -5.55 -7.82 9.14
N LYS A 161 -4.90 -8.21 10.24
CA LYS A 161 -3.43 -8.25 10.31
C LYS A 161 -2.80 -9.32 9.41
N VAL A 162 -3.42 -10.49 9.30
CA VAL A 162 -2.93 -11.55 8.40
C VAL A 162 -3.08 -11.13 6.95
N ILE A 163 -4.24 -10.59 6.57
CA ILE A 163 -4.50 -10.11 5.22
C ILE A 163 -3.56 -8.98 4.86
N SER A 164 -3.40 -7.97 5.73
CA SER A 164 -2.48 -6.86 5.50
C SER A 164 -1.01 -7.32 5.34
N ARG A 165 -0.60 -8.38 6.05
CA ARG A 165 0.73 -8.97 5.85
C ARG A 165 0.85 -9.67 4.50
N LEU A 166 -0.16 -10.45 4.11
CA LEU A 166 -0.18 -11.12 2.80
C LEU A 166 -0.17 -10.11 1.66
N GLU A 167 -0.90 -9.00 1.80
CA GLU A 167 -0.89 -7.89 0.85
C GLU A 167 0.49 -7.25 0.69
N ILE A 168 1.26 -7.13 1.76
CA ILE A 168 2.56 -6.45 1.77
C ILE A 168 3.71 -7.41 1.42
N GLU A 169 3.69 -8.66 1.92
CA GLU A 169 4.83 -9.57 1.86
C GLU A 169 4.94 -10.33 0.53
N ASN A 170 3.83 -10.54 -0.19
CA ASN A 170 3.79 -11.35 -1.42
C ASN A 170 3.76 -10.52 -2.71
N LYS A 171 4.09 -9.23 -2.67
CA LYS A 171 4.03 -8.39 -3.86
C LYS A 171 5.34 -8.38 -4.63
N ASN A 172 5.22 -8.72 -5.90
CA ASN A 172 6.31 -8.63 -6.88
C ASN A 172 6.20 -7.36 -7.74
N ALA A 173 5.12 -6.58 -7.55
CA ALA A 173 4.88 -5.34 -8.26
C ALA A 173 4.61 -4.17 -7.31
N TYR A 174 5.13 -3.00 -7.66
CA TYR A 174 5.03 -1.78 -6.88
C TYR A 174 4.69 -0.61 -7.78
N GLU A 175 3.77 0.22 -7.33
CA GLU A 175 3.55 1.53 -7.91
C GLU A 175 4.49 2.54 -7.24
N ILE A 176 5.33 3.18 -8.03
CA ILE A 176 6.22 4.26 -7.60
C ILE A 176 5.64 5.55 -8.15
N SER A 177 5.28 6.48 -7.28
CA SER A 177 4.82 7.82 -7.64
C SER A 177 5.94 8.81 -7.44
N VAL A 178 6.09 9.76 -8.36
CA VAL A 178 7.02 10.86 -8.25
C VAL A 178 6.27 12.19 -8.35
N TYR A 179 6.69 13.14 -7.53
CA TYR A 179 6.21 14.51 -7.55
C TYR A 179 7.32 15.39 -8.09
N VAL A 180 7.05 16.08 -9.19
CA VAL A 180 8.04 16.87 -9.93
C VAL A 180 7.52 18.27 -10.21
N TYR A 181 8.42 19.25 -10.29
CA TYR A 181 8.09 20.62 -10.67
C TYR A 181 8.04 20.82 -12.20
N ASP A 182 8.70 19.96 -12.97
CA ASP A 182 8.66 19.95 -14.44
C ASP A 182 8.19 18.57 -14.94
N PRO A 183 7.03 18.50 -15.64
CA PRO A 183 6.51 17.22 -16.14
C PRO A 183 7.37 16.59 -17.25
N ASN A 184 8.30 17.33 -17.86
CA ASN A 184 9.14 16.79 -18.94
C ASN A 184 10.25 15.86 -18.43
N ILE A 185 10.58 15.92 -17.14
CA ILE A 185 11.65 15.11 -16.56
C ILE A 185 11.24 13.68 -16.24
N VAL A 186 9.94 13.34 -16.31
CA VAL A 186 9.45 12.02 -15.87
C VAL A 186 10.01 10.86 -16.71
N LYS A 187 10.22 11.04 -18.02
CA LYS A 187 10.80 10.00 -18.88
C LYS A 187 12.27 9.71 -18.62
N PRO A 188 13.17 10.73 -18.56
CA PRO A 188 14.54 10.51 -18.09
C PRO A 188 14.62 9.86 -16.71
N LEU A 189 13.73 10.26 -15.80
CA LEU A 189 13.65 9.71 -14.44
C LEU A 189 13.22 8.24 -14.43
N GLU A 190 12.26 7.84 -15.26
CA GLU A 190 11.86 6.44 -15.44
C GLU A 190 13.05 5.56 -15.76
N LYS A 191 13.82 5.95 -16.79
CA LYS A 191 15.02 5.22 -17.19
C LYS A 191 16.02 5.14 -16.04
N ALA A 192 16.28 6.25 -15.35
CA ALA A 192 17.22 6.29 -14.23
C ALA A 192 16.81 5.39 -13.08
N LEU A 193 15.51 5.33 -12.72
CA LEU A 193 14.99 4.43 -11.69
C LEU A 193 15.10 2.96 -12.09
N VAL A 194 14.73 2.63 -13.32
CA VAL A 194 14.88 1.26 -13.86
C VAL A 194 16.34 0.84 -13.84
N ASP A 195 17.24 1.69 -14.33
CA ASP A 195 18.68 1.44 -14.33
C ASP A 195 19.23 1.28 -12.90
N TYR A 196 18.78 2.08 -11.95
CA TYR A 196 19.21 1.99 -10.56
C TYR A 196 18.81 0.66 -9.92
N PHE A 197 17.55 0.24 -10.07
CA PHE A 197 17.07 -1.01 -9.48
C PHE A 197 17.64 -2.24 -10.21
N SER A 198 17.71 -2.23 -11.53
CA SER A 198 18.26 -3.35 -12.32
C SER A 198 19.75 -3.56 -12.08
N ASN A 199 20.51 -2.48 -11.84
CA ASN A 199 21.94 -2.54 -11.52
C ASN A 199 22.23 -2.81 -10.05
N ASN A 200 21.21 -2.95 -9.20
CA ASN A 200 21.40 -3.29 -7.79
C ASN A 200 22.07 -4.68 -7.67
N ASN A 201 23.23 -4.74 -7.04
CA ASN A 201 24.02 -5.98 -6.91
C ASN A 201 23.26 -7.13 -6.26
N TYR A 202 22.37 -6.85 -5.31
CA TYR A 202 21.55 -7.87 -4.66
C TYR A 202 20.54 -8.46 -5.63
N ILE A 203 19.80 -7.62 -6.32
CA ILE A 203 18.78 -8.02 -7.30
C ILE A 203 19.45 -8.79 -8.44
N ARG A 204 20.49 -8.21 -9.07
CA ARG A 204 21.22 -8.82 -10.18
C ARG A 204 21.75 -10.21 -9.83
N ARG A 205 22.35 -10.37 -8.66
CA ARG A 205 22.87 -11.70 -8.23
C ARG A 205 21.75 -12.72 -8.04
N ARG A 206 20.60 -12.32 -7.48
CA ARG A 206 19.44 -13.20 -7.30
C ARG A 206 18.86 -13.65 -8.62
N VAL A 207 18.71 -12.73 -9.54
CA VAL A 207 18.29 -12.99 -10.90
C VAL A 207 19.23 -13.98 -11.59
N GLU A 208 20.54 -13.74 -11.57
CA GLU A 208 21.53 -14.62 -12.17
C GLU A 208 21.46 -16.04 -11.60
N ILE A 209 21.37 -16.17 -10.28
CA ILE A 209 21.24 -17.49 -9.62
C ILE A 209 19.96 -18.18 -10.08
N ASN A 210 18.83 -17.47 -10.15
CA ASN A 210 17.57 -18.03 -10.59
C ASN A 210 17.63 -18.51 -12.05
N GLN A 211 18.19 -17.70 -12.94
CA GLN A 211 18.39 -18.05 -14.35
C GLN A 211 19.26 -19.29 -14.50
N ILE A 212 20.37 -19.39 -13.75
CA ILE A 212 21.23 -20.58 -13.75
C ILE A 212 20.45 -21.80 -13.28
N ASN A 213 19.68 -21.67 -12.20
CA ASN A 213 18.88 -22.77 -11.64
C ASN A 213 17.79 -23.25 -12.62
N LEU A 214 17.04 -22.30 -13.24
CA LEU A 214 16.02 -22.65 -14.23
C LEU A 214 16.61 -23.35 -15.45
N LYS A 215 17.74 -22.84 -15.99
CA LYS A 215 18.47 -23.50 -17.09
C LYS A 215 18.99 -24.89 -16.68
N GLY A 216 19.53 -25.01 -15.48
CA GLY A 216 19.96 -26.30 -14.92
C GLY A 216 18.82 -27.32 -14.81
N ARG A 217 17.65 -26.88 -14.31
CA ARG A 217 16.44 -27.71 -14.19
C ARG A 217 15.90 -28.12 -15.57
N LYS A 218 15.84 -27.18 -16.54
CA LYS A 218 15.49 -27.46 -17.92
C LYS A 218 16.39 -28.57 -18.52
N ASN A 219 17.70 -28.42 -18.40
CA ASN A 219 18.67 -29.38 -18.90
C ASN A 219 18.54 -30.77 -18.24
N LYS A 220 18.20 -30.80 -16.93
CA LYS A 220 17.92 -32.05 -16.22
C LYS A 220 16.68 -32.73 -16.77
N LEU A 221 15.56 -32.02 -16.88
CA LEU A 221 14.31 -32.54 -17.42
C LEU A 221 14.45 -33.07 -18.84
N GLN A 222 15.16 -32.34 -19.71
CA GLN A 222 15.44 -32.80 -21.07
C GLN A 222 16.25 -34.10 -21.12
N ARG A 223 17.18 -34.29 -20.16
CA ARG A 223 17.91 -35.54 -20.03
C ARG A 223 17.04 -36.70 -19.53
N GLU A 224 16.16 -36.42 -18.57
CA GLU A 224 15.21 -37.42 -18.06
C GLU A 224 14.21 -37.83 -19.12
N LEU A 225 13.66 -36.92 -19.93
CA LEU A 225 12.80 -37.20 -21.07
C LEU A 225 13.50 -38.09 -22.10
N ARG A 226 14.76 -37.78 -22.46
CA ARG A 226 15.52 -38.66 -23.39
C ARG A 226 15.73 -40.08 -22.88
N LYS A 227 15.95 -40.24 -21.56
CA LYS A 227 16.04 -41.58 -20.93
C LYS A 227 14.70 -42.31 -21.00
N LEU A 228 13.62 -41.56 -20.75
CA LEU A 228 12.28 -42.10 -20.77
C LEU A 228 11.86 -42.52 -22.20
N ASP A 229 12.23 -41.73 -23.21
CA ASP A 229 12.03 -42.08 -24.60
C ASP A 229 12.78 -43.37 -24.99
N SER A 230 14.02 -43.51 -24.52
CA SER A 230 14.77 -44.75 -24.73
C SER A 230 14.10 -45.96 -24.05
N LEU A 231 13.54 -45.75 -22.84
CA LEU A 231 12.78 -46.79 -22.14
C LEU A 231 11.51 -47.16 -22.88
N LYS A 232 10.77 -46.19 -23.43
CA LYS A 232 9.57 -46.43 -24.27
C LYS A 232 9.91 -47.29 -25.48
N VAL A 233 11.00 -46.97 -26.19
CA VAL A 233 11.43 -47.78 -27.35
C VAL A 233 11.66 -49.23 -26.93
N VAL A 234 12.37 -49.50 -25.83
CA VAL A 234 12.61 -50.85 -25.32
C VAL A 234 11.31 -51.52 -24.92
N LEU A 235 10.39 -50.83 -24.26
CA LEU A 235 9.08 -51.37 -23.90
C LEU A 235 8.26 -51.75 -25.14
N PHE A 236 8.22 -50.92 -26.19
CA PHE A 236 7.50 -51.22 -27.44
C PHE A 236 8.12 -52.40 -28.17
N GLN A 237 9.45 -52.46 -28.30
CA GLN A 237 10.12 -53.56 -28.99
C GLN A 237 9.90 -54.91 -28.31
N ASN A 238 9.74 -54.92 -27.00
CA ASN A 238 9.54 -56.13 -26.23
C ASN A 238 8.06 -56.45 -25.95
N TYR A 239 7.12 -55.57 -26.34
CA TYR A 239 5.72 -55.68 -26.01
C TYR A 239 5.11 -56.99 -26.59
N GLU A 240 5.43 -57.36 -27.84
CA GLU A 240 4.98 -58.61 -28.46
C GLU A 240 5.49 -59.84 -27.71
N SER A 241 6.74 -59.82 -27.27
CA SER A 241 7.31 -60.93 -26.49
C SER A 241 6.66 -61.08 -25.12
N PHE A 242 6.28 -59.96 -24.47
CA PHE A 242 5.54 -59.98 -23.21
C PHE A 242 4.08 -60.40 -23.41
N ALA A 243 3.41 -59.98 -24.48
CA ALA A 243 2.05 -60.34 -24.81
C ALA A 243 1.93 -61.84 -25.19
N GLN A 244 2.93 -62.42 -25.90
CA GLN A 244 2.97 -63.83 -26.25
C GLN A 244 3.23 -64.68 -25.02
N LYS A 245 4.09 -64.33 -24.11
CA LYS A 245 4.31 -65.05 -22.83
C LYS A 245 3.06 -65.03 -21.94
N SER A 246 2.29 -64.02 -21.99
CA SER A 246 1.03 -63.88 -21.23
C SER A 246 -0.10 -64.81 -21.76
N ARG A 247 -0.09 -65.23 -23.04
CA ARG A 247 -1.07 -66.11 -23.63
C ARG A 247 -0.89 -67.57 -23.31
N GLY A 248 0.27 -67.99 -22.80
CA GLY A 248 0.63 -69.37 -22.60
C GLY A 248 0.55 -69.98 -21.21
N SER A 249 0.25 -69.16 -20.19
CA SER A 249 0.23 -69.63 -18.81
C SER A 249 -0.84 -68.92 -18.00
N ASN A 250 -1.80 -69.69 -17.45
CA ASN A 250 -2.77 -69.17 -16.47
C ASN A 250 -2.17 -68.80 -15.14
N ASN A 251 -0.83 -68.80 -15.00
CA ASN A 251 -0.07 -68.34 -13.83
C ASN A 251 1.21 -67.70 -14.30
N VAL A 252 1.12 -66.50 -14.87
CA VAL A 252 2.28 -65.61 -14.88
C VAL A 252 2.36 -64.94 -13.53
N VAL A 253 2.89 -65.66 -12.57
CA VAL A 253 3.62 -65.04 -11.47
C VAL A 253 4.88 -64.47 -12.11
N VAL A 254 4.79 -63.24 -12.57
CA VAL A 254 5.98 -62.44 -12.88
C VAL A 254 6.63 -62.20 -11.54
N GLY A 255 7.69 -62.95 -11.29
CA GLY A 255 8.37 -63.04 -10.04
C GLY A 255 8.83 -61.69 -9.54
N GLY A 256 8.76 -61.57 -8.22
CA GLY A 256 9.43 -60.54 -7.45
C GLY A 256 8.66 -59.21 -7.41
N GLU A 257 8.39 -58.76 -6.23
CA GLU A 257 7.82 -57.45 -5.87
C GLU A 257 8.62 -56.24 -6.39
N GLU A 258 9.61 -56.43 -7.26
CA GLU A 258 10.42 -55.40 -7.86
C GLU A 258 10.32 -55.38 -9.38
N GLY A 259 9.33 -54.57 -9.89
CA GLY A 259 9.60 -53.79 -11.07
C GLY A 259 9.35 -54.37 -12.43
N LEU A 260 8.14 -54.76 -12.79
CA LEU A 260 7.71 -54.49 -14.15
C LEU A 260 7.06 -53.10 -14.18
N THR A 261 7.81 -52.12 -14.68
CA THR A 261 7.34 -50.75 -14.91
C THR A 261 6.06 -50.86 -15.77
N ASN A 262 4.92 -50.50 -15.19
CA ASN A 262 3.66 -50.46 -15.92
C ASN A 262 3.80 -49.50 -17.11
N PRO A 263 3.60 -49.91 -18.36
CA PRO A 263 3.73 -48.97 -19.48
C PRO A 263 2.93 -47.70 -19.31
N LEU A 264 1.74 -47.79 -18.69
CA LEU A 264 0.90 -46.63 -18.41
C LEU A 264 1.61 -45.61 -17.51
N GLU A 265 2.36 -46.06 -16.49
CA GLU A 265 3.12 -45.16 -15.60
C GLU A 265 4.23 -44.44 -16.34
N VAL A 266 4.86 -45.09 -17.33
CA VAL A 266 5.89 -44.47 -18.17
C VAL A 266 5.30 -43.33 -19.00
N PHE A 267 4.11 -43.52 -19.57
CA PHE A 267 3.42 -42.49 -20.34
C PHE A 267 2.92 -41.34 -19.45
N THR A 268 2.38 -41.69 -18.28
CA THR A 268 1.97 -40.67 -17.31
C THR A 268 3.16 -39.81 -16.88
N LYS A 269 4.30 -40.47 -16.59
CA LYS A 269 5.54 -39.74 -16.20
C LYS A 269 6.09 -38.86 -17.31
N ASP A 270 5.99 -39.33 -18.56
CA ASP A 270 6.37 -38.55 -19.74
C ASP A 270 5.54 -37.27 -19.87
N LEU A 271 4.23 -37.38 -19.70
CA LEU A 271 3.33 -36.24 -19.73
C LEU A 271 3.65 -35.23 -18.62
N GLU A 272 3.85 -35.74 -17.40
CA GLU A 272 4.23 -34.87 -16.25
C GLU A 272 5.55 -34.13 -16.52
N LEU A 273 6.59 -34.82 -17.01
CA LEU A 273 7.88 -34.17 -17.28
C LEU A 273 7.81 -33.17 -18.43
N HIS A 274 6.97 -33.44 -19.45
CA HIS A 274 6.72 -32.46 -20.51
C HIS A 274 6.00 -31.22 -20.01
N GLN A 275 4.96 -31.39 -19.16
CA GLN A 275 4.27 -30.27 -18.55
C GLN A 275 5.21 -29.43 -17.66
N GLU A 276 6.06 -30.10 -16.85
CA GLU A 276 7.05 -29.42 -16.03
C GLU A 276 8.07 -28.66 -16.89
N LEU A 277 8.53 -29.25 -17.99
CA LEU A 277 9.43 -28.62 -18.94
C LEU A 277 8.82 -27.36 -19.55
N GLN A 278 7.57 -27.43 -20.00
CA GLN A 278 6.83 -26.28 -20.53
C GLN A 278 6.69 -25.17 -19.51
N LEU A 279 6.39 -25.50 -18.24
CA LEU A 279 6.30 -24.51 -17.16
C LEU A 279 7.65 -23.81 -16.90
N ILE A 280 8.76 -24.56 -16.95
CA ILE A 280 10.10 -24.00 -16.78
C ILE A 280 10.48 -23.13 -17.99
N GLU A 281 10.20 -23.58 -19.19
CA GLU A 281 10.45 -22.80 -20.41
C GLU A 281 9.63 -21.50 -20.40
N LYS A 282 8.37 -21.57 -20.01
CA LYS A 282 7.52 -20.40 -19.80
C LYS A 282 8.14 -19.45 -18.78
N LYS A 283 8.64 -19.95 -17.63
CA LYS A 283 9.31 -19.12 -16.63
C LYS A 283 10.59 -18.49 -17.18
N ILE A 284 11.43 -19.21 -17.89
CA ILE A 284 12.65 -18.65 -18.50
C ILE A 284 12.33 -17.54 -19.50
N TYR A 285 11.23 -17.68 -20.25
CA TYR A 285 10.85 -16.73 -21.29
C TYR A 285 10.09 -15.50 -20.73
N LEU A 286 9.17 -15.73 -19.76
CA LEU A 286 8.27 -14.70 -19.22
C LEU A 286 8.79 -14.01 -17.95
N THR A 287 9.96 -14.40 -17.43
CA THR A 287 10.52 -13.71 -16.27
C THR A 287 11.60 -12.73 -16.74
N PRO A 288 11.24 -11.55 -17.23
CA PRO A 288 12.17 -10.45 -17.27
C PRO A 288 12.53 -10.15 -15.81
N ASP A 289 13.82 -9.98 -15.57
CA ASP A 289 14.36 -9.74 -14.26
C ASP A 289 13.79 -8.48 -13.61
N PHE A 290 13.30 -7.58 -14.49
CA PHE A 290 12.74 -6.29 -14.15
C PHE A 290 11.79 -5.84 -15.26
N GLU A 291 10.52 -5.65 -14.98
CA GLU A 291 9.51 -5.26 -15.95
C GLU A 291 8.83 -3.95 -15.53
N VAL A 292 8.81 -2.99 -16.44
CA VAL A 292 7.95 -1.81 -16.33
C VAL A 292 6.59 -2.19 -16.90
N VAL A 293 5.64 -2.45 -16.02
CA VAL A 293 4.26 -2.82 -16.39
C VAL A 293 3.53 -1.61 -16.96
N ASP A 294 3.72 -0.45 -16.31
CA ASP A 294 3.21 0.85 -16.75
C ASP A 294 4.26 1.92 -16.45
N GLY A 295 4.62 2.72 -17.45
CA GLY A 295 5.63 3.76 -17.33
C GLY A 295 5.07 5.09 -16.87
N PHE A 296 5.95 6.03 -16.51
CA PHE A 296 5.54 7.37 -16.14
C PHE A 296 4.85 8.10 -17.31
N THR A 297 3.74 8.73 -16.99
CA THR A 297 3.00 9.58 -17.92
C THR A 297 3.16 11.04 -17.55
N SER A 298 3.49 11.88 -18.53
CA SER A 298 3.59 13.33 -18.34
C SER A 298 2.20 13.95 -18.38
N PHE A 299 1.75 14.50 -17.25
CA PHE A 299 0.49 15.21 -17.14
C PHE A 299 0.68 16.71 -17.33
N LYS A 300 -0.30 17.36 -17.95
CA LYS A 300 -0.29 18.83 -18.17
C LYS A 300 -0.91 19.60 -17.02
N GLU A 301 -1.78 18.95 -16.27
CA GLU A 301 -2.47 19.57 -15.13
C GLU A 301 -1.67 19.28 -13.85
N PRO A 302 -1.38 20.32 -13.05
CA PRO A 302 -0.69 20.13 -11.78
C PRO A 302 -1.58 19.43 -10.76
N ASP A 303 -0.99 18.56 -9.93
CA ASP A 303 -1.64 17.89 -8.79
C ASP A 303 -1.67 18.79 -7.54
N SER A 304 -1.07 19.94 -7.61
CA SER A 304 -1.06 20.93 -6.54
C SER A 304 -2.43 21.57 -6.35
N ALA A 305 -2.77 21.98 -5.09
CA ALA A 305 -4.04 22.61 -4.77
C ALA A 305 -4.37 23.74 -5.76
N SER A 306 -5.58 23.78 -6.29
CA SER A 306 -5.99 24.85 -7.20
C SER A 306 -6.02 26.22 -6.51
N LEU A 307 -6.03 27.31 -7.28
CA LEU A 307 -6.21 28.66 -6.74
C LEU A 307 -7.50 28.77 -5.91
N ALA A 308 -8.57 28.10 -6.35
CA ALA A 308 -9.83 28.06 -5.62
C ALA A 308 -9.70 27.39 -4.25
N ASP A 309 -8.94 26.29 -4.16
CA ASP A 309 -8.70 25.58 -2.89
C ASP A 309 -7.89 26.46 -1.92
N VAL A 310 -6.86 27.12 -2.42
CA VAL A 310 -6.03 28.03 -1.60
C VAL A 310 -6.86 29.20 -1.09
N LEU A 311 -7.72 29.79 -1.94
CA LEU A 311 -8.62 30.86 -1.54
C LEU A 311 -9.66 30.39 -0.52
N ALA A 312 -10.22 29.19 -0.69
CA ALA A 312 -11.16 28.62 0.28
C ALA A 312 -10.53 28.41 1.65
N VAL A 313 -9.31 27.84 1.69
CA VAL A 313 -8.56 27.66 2.94
C VAL A 313 -8.20 29.00 3.57
N SER A 314 -7.74 29.98 2.78
CA SER A 314 -7.38 31.32 3.29
C SER A 314 -8.59 32.06 3.85
N LEU A 315 -9.78 31.90 3.25
CA LEU A 315 -11.04 32.44 3.74
C LEU A 315 -11.40 31.85 5.12
N LEU A 316 -11.37 30.52 5.25
CA LEU A 316 -11.65 29.84 6.52
C LEU A 316 -10.66 30.27 7.62
N LEU A 317 -9.35 30.31 7.27
CA LEU A 317 -8.31 30.74 8.20
C LEU A 317 -8.48 32.20 8.63
N SER A 318 -8.87 33.09 7.72
CA SER A 318 -9.13 34.50 8.02
C SER A 318 -10.29 34.70 8.99
N ILE A 319 -11.38 33.95 8.79
CA ILE A 319 -12.52 33.96 9.73
C ILE A 319 -12.08 33.47 11.11
N PHE A 320 -11.32 32.39 11.16
CA PHE A 320 -10.80 31.81 12.42
C PHE A 320 -9.89 32.80 13.16
N ILE A 321 -8.95 33.42 12.46
CA ILE A 321 -8.06 34.49 13.01
C ILE A 321 -8.89 35.66 13.49
N GLY A 322 -9.92 36.06 12.77
CA GLY A 322 -10.82 37.16 13.17
C GLY A 322 -11.50 36.87 14.52
N TYR A 323 -11.97 35.66 14.74
CA TYR A 323 -12.52 35.26 16.04
C TYR A 323 -11.47 35.22 17.14
N LEU A 324 -10.26 34.70 16.84
CA LEU A 324 -9.17 34.69 17.85
C LEU A 324 -8.80 36.08 18.31
N ILE A 325 -8.63 37.04 17.40
CA ILE A 325 -8.25 38.41 17.74
C ILE A 325 -9.33 39.10 18.59
N LEU A 326 -10.62 38.94 18.16
CA LEU A 326 -11.71 39.53 18.95
C LEU A 326 -11.90 38.82 20.30
N GLY A 327 -11.67 37.53 20.37
CA GLY A 327 -11.67 36.77 21.63
C GLY A 327 -10.59 37.26 22.56
N ALA A 328 -9.36 37.43 22.07
CA ALA A 328 -8.23 37.94 22.84
C ALA A 328 -8.50 39.38 23.33
N TYR A 329 -9.03 40.24 22.46
CA TYR A 329 -9.39 41.62 22.82
C TYR A 329 -10.46 41.66 23.93
N ARG A 330 -11.48 40.84 23.86
CA ARG A 330 -12.51 40.76 24.91
C ARG A 330 -11.96 40.19 26.21
N PHE A 331 -11.11 39.19 26.11
CA PHE A 331 -10.47 38.59 27.28
C PHE A 331 -9.56 39.60 28.00
N ASP A 332 -8.75 40.36 27.26
CA ASP A 332 -7.90 41.43 27.81
C ASP A 332 -8.73 42.51 28.51
N ARG A 333 -9.84 42.92 27.89
CA ARG A 333 -10.76 43.89 28.49
C ARG A 333 -11.41 43.35 29.78
N MET A 334 -11.79 42.06 29.80
CA MET A 334 -12.34 41.39 30.98
C MET A 334 -11.28 41.33 32.10
N LEU A 335 -10.03 41.06 31.79
CA LEU A 335 -8.93 41.09 32.78
C LEU A 335 -8.66 42.48 33.31
N ALA A 336 -8.75 43.51 32.48
CA ALA A 336 -8.58 44.93 32.92
C ALA A 336 -9.70 45.42 33.84
N GLU A 337 -10.88 44.83 33.76
CA GLU A 337 -12.02 45.13 34.64
C GLU A 337 -11.95 44.39 35.99
N PHE A 338 -11.04 43.43 36.18
CA PHE A 338 -10.82 42.78 37.48
C PHE A 338 -10.03 43.73 38.39
N PRO A 339 -10.62 44.20 39.52
CA PRO A 339 -9.91 45.07 40.44
C PRO A 339 -8.72 44.33 41.05
N THR A 340 -7.52 44.81 40.80
CA THR A 340 -6.33 44.43 41.56
C THR A 340 -6.55 44.86 43.01
N LYS A 341 -6.98 43.92 43.88
CA LYS A 341 -6.95 44.14 45.32
C LYS A 341 -5.49 44.22 45.73
N HIS A 342 -5.05 45.44 45.97
CA HIS A 342 -3.88 45.74 46.81
C HIS A 342 -4.27 45.64 48.27
#